data_5c8d7dfb06bd9745c7e4ec54ef50383b
#
_entry.id   5c8d7dfb06bd9745c7e4ec54ef50383b
#
_cell.length_a   1.000
_cell.length_b   1.000
_cell.length_c   1.000
_cell.angle_alpha   90.00
_cell.angle_beta   90.00
_cell.angle_gamma   90.00
#
_symmetry.space_group_name_H-M   'P 1'
#
loop_
_entity.id
_entity.type
_entity.pdbx_description
1 polymer ?
#
loop_
_entity_poly.entity_id
_entity_poly.type
_entity_poly.pdbx_seq_one_letter_code
_entity_poly.pdbx_strand_id
1 'polypeptide(L)'
;TALVSNADDYAARSDCLYGAWLCGTVLGHVGMALHHKLCHTLGGSFNLPHAPTHTVVLPHAIAFNAEAAPEAARRIARALGNEQSSPGAALYDLAKRLGAPLKLSELGLTETDLDRATDIALANPYWNPRPIEREGIRKLLQDAFEGVRPS
;
A
#
# COMPACT_ATOMS: atom_id res chain seq x y z
N THR A 1 -5.27 0.86 -16.58
CA THR A 1 -4.64 1.70 -17.65
C THR A 1 -5.66 2.24 -18.64
N ALA A 2 -6.62 1.44 -19.13
CA ALA A 2 -7.64 1.90 -20.07
C ALA A 2 -8.37 3.17 -19.60
N LEU A 3 -8.86 3.20 -18.36
CA LEU A 3 -9.56 4.34 -17.80
C LEU A 3 -8.70 5.63 -17.73
N VAL A 4 -7.39 5.50 -17.49
CA VAL A 4 -6.49 6.66 -17.49
C VAL A 4 -6.27 7.22 -18.88
N SER A 5 -6.30 6.34 -19.91
CA SER A 5 -6.17 6.74 -21.31
C SER A 5 -7.47 7.31 -21.89
N ASN A 6 -8.62 6.84 -21.41
CA ASN A 6 -9.96 7.29 -21.84
C ASN A 6 -10.92 7.24 -20.65
N ALA A 7 -11.19 8.41 -20.06
CA ALA A 7 -12.08 8.56 -18.91
C ALA A 7 -13.54 8.19 -19.21
N ASP A 8 -13.95 8.18 -20.47
CA ASP A 8 -15.30 7.86 -20.93
C ASP A 8 -15.48 6.40 -21.33
N ASP A 9 -14.47 5.55 -21.11
CA ASP A 9 -14.58 4.10 -21.31
C ASP A 9 -15.47 3.47 -20.23
N TYR A 10 -16.73 3.22 -20.57
CA TYR A 10 -17.72 2.65 -19.64
C TYR A 10 -17.36 1.23 -19.19
N ALA A 11 -16.72 0.42 -20.02
CA ALA A 11 -16.29 -0.91 -19.63
C ALA A 11 -15.17 -0.83 -18.59
N ALA A 12 -14.15 -0.01 -18.81
CA ALA A 12 -13.07 0.21 -17.86
C ALA A 12 -13.58 0.83 -16.54
N ARG A 13 -14.57 1.73 -16.59
CA ARG A 13 -15.21 2.27 -15.37
C ARG A 13 -15.95 1.19 -14.59
N SER A 14 -16.70 0.34 -15.29
CA SER A 14 -17.42 -0.79 -14.68
C SER A 14 -16.46 -1.75 -13.99
N ASP A 15 -15.35 -2.11 -14.65
CA ASP A 15 -14.33 -2.98 -14.07
C ASP A 15 -13.69 -2.38 -12.82
N CYS A 16 -13.39 -1.07 -12.81
CA CYS A 16 -12.87 -0.37 -11.64
C CYS A 16 -13.89 -0.37 -10.48
N LEU A 17 -15.17 -0.11 -10.75
CA LEU A 17 -16.22 -0.14 -9.74
C LEU A 17 -16.43 -1.54 -9.18
N TYR A 18 -16.40 -2.56 -10.03
CA TYR A 18 -16.48 -3.95 -9.61
C TYR A 18 -15.29 -4.35 -8.73
N GLY A 19 -14.08 -3.96 -9.12
CA GLY A 19 -12.89 -4.16 -8.30
C GLY A 19 -12.99 -3.46 -6.94
N ALA A 20 -13.47 -2.23 -6.90
CA ALA A 20 -13.68 -1.48 -5.65
C ALA A 20 -14.73 -2.17 -4.75
N TRP A 21 -15.83 -2.66 -5.34
CA TRP A 21 -16.85 -3.42 -4.60
C TRP A 21 -16.29 -4.71 -4.01
N LEU A 22 -15.49 -5.47 -4.76
CA LEU A 22 -14.80 -6.68 -4.26
C LEU A 22 -13.88 -6.35 -3.08
N CYS A 23 -13.06 -5.29 -3.18
CA CYS A 23 -12.19 -4.85 -2.10
C CYS A 23 -12.99 -4.45 -0.85
N GLY A 24 -14.09 -3.71 -1.02
CA GLY A 24 -14.97 -3.32 0.09
C GLY A 24 -15.63 -4.53 0.75
N THR A 25 -16.06 -5.51 -0.04
CA THR A 25 -16.65 -6.76 0.46
C THR A 25 -15.63 -7.54 1.29
N VAL A 26 -14.40 -7.70 0.80
CA VAL A 26 -13.33 -8.37 1.55
C VAL A 26 -13.02 -7.62 2.83
N LEU A 27 -12.88 -6.28 2.78
CA LEU A 27 -12.59 -5.46 3.96
C LEU A 27 -13.65 -5.61 5.06
N GLY A 28 -14.91 -5.81 4.69
CA GLY A 28 -16.01 -6.05 5.64
C GLY A 28 -15.99 -7.43 6.30
N HIS A 29 -15.21 -8.39 5.78
CA HIS A 29 -15.18 -9.78 6.26
C HIS A 29 -13.87 -10.19 6.93
N VAL A 30 -12.80 -9.40 6.78
CA VAL A 30 -11.46 -9.71 7.32
C VAL A 30 -10.97 -8.64 8.27
N GLY A 31 -10.02 -9.02 9.14
CA GLY A 31 -9.34 -8.06 10.00
C GLY A 31 -8.37 -7.16 9.21
N MET A 32 -8.22 -5.92 9.67
CA MET A 32 -7.21 -5.00 9.13
C MET A 32 -5.82 -5.37 9.64
N ALA A 33 -4.86 -5.50 8.73
CA ALA A 33 -3.46 -5.76 9.03
C ALA A 33 -2.59 -4.53 8.72
N LEU A 34 -1.28 -4.74 8.55
CA LEU A 34 -0.24 -3.71 8.43
C LEU A 34 -0.62 -2.52 7.54
N HIS A 35 -1.05 -2.77 6.30
CA HIS A 35 -1.35 -1.70 5.34
C HIS A 35 -2.35 -0.68 5.90
N HIS A 36 -3.54 -1.14 6.31
CA HIS A 36 -4.58 -0.25 6.86
C HIS A 36 -4.18 0.39 8.19
N LYS A 37 -3.46 -0.34 9.05
CA LYS A 37 -2.97 0.21 10.32
C LYS A 37 -2.01 1.37 10.10
N LEU A 38 -1.07 1.25 9.16
CA LEU A 38 -0.19 2.35 8.79
C LEU A 38 -0.96 3.53 8.19
N CYS A 39 -1.90 3.27 7.29
CA CYS A 39 -2.71 4.33 6.68
C CYS A 39 -3.58 5.05 7.72
N HIS A 40 -4.16 4.34 8.70
CA HIS A 40 -4.91 4.94 9.80
C HIS A 40 -4.00 5.79 10.71
N THR A 41 -2.79 5.32 11.00
CA THR A 41 -1.80 6.10 11.76
C THR A 41 -1.44 7.39 11.03
N LEU A 42 -1.11 7.30 9.75
CA LEU A 42 -0.69 8.44 8.92
C LEU A 42 -1.84 9.43 8.69
N GLY A 43 -3.03 8.94 8.39
CA GLY A 43 -4.20 9.79 8.21
C GLY A 43 -4.67 10.43 9.52
N GLY A 44 -4.78 9.63 10.60
CA GLY A 44 -5.34 10.09 11.87
C GLY A 44 -4.40 10.96 12.71
N SER A 45 -3.08 10.71 12.66
CA SER A 45 -2.10 11.41 13.50
C SER A 45 -1.32 12.50 12.76
N PHE A 46 -1.25 12.43 11.42
CA PHE A 46 -0.49 13.36 10.59
C PHE A 46 -1.34 14.04 9.51
N ASN A 47 -2.65 13.77 9.52
CA ASN A 47 -3.61 14.36 8.59
C ASN A 47 -3.28 14.16 7.10
N LEU A 48 -2.65 13.05 6.75
CA LEU A 48 -2.37 12.73 5.36
C LEU A 48 -3.66 12.38 4.59
N PRO A 49 -3.76 12.71 3.30
CA PRO A 49 -4.94 12.41 2.49
C PRO A 49 -5.10 10.89 2.32
N HIS A 50 -6.33 10.39 2.56
CA HIS A 50 -6.60 8.95 2.71
C HIS A 50 -6.17 8.11 1.48
N ALA A 51 -6.75 8.36 0.31
CA ALA A 51 -6.50 7.54 -0.88
C ALA A 51 -5.05 7.63 -1.39
N PRO A 52 -4.41 8.81 -1.46
CA PRO A 52 -2.98 8.91 -1.79
C PRO A 52 -2.08 8.15 -0.82
N THR A 53 -2.35 8.23 0.49
CA THR A 53 -1.58 7.50 1.52
C THR A 53 -1.68 6.00 1.32
N HIS A 54 -2.89 5.46 1.08
CA HIS A 54 -3.10 4.06 0.78
C HIS A 54 -2.31 3.61 -0.46
N THR A 55 -2.30 4.42 -1.49
CA THR A 55 -1.57 4.13 -2.74
C THR A 55 -0.06 4.05 -2.52
N VAL A 56 0.51 4.99 -1.76
CA VAL A 56 1.96 5.00 -1.47
C VAL A 56 2.37 3.85 -0.56
N VAL A 57 1.61 3.56 0.50
CA VAL A 57 1.96 2.54 1.50
C VAL A 57 1.78 1.12 0.96
N LEU A 58 0.83 0.88 0.04
CA LEU A 58 0.47 -0.46 -0.42
C LEU A 58 1.64 -1.28 -0.97
N PRO A 59 2.47 -0.78 -1.91
CA PRO A 59 3.61 -1.52 -2.44
C PRO A 59 4.58 -1.99 -1.36
N HIS A 60 4.87 -1.13 -0.40
CA HIS A 60 5.80 -1.40 0.69
C HIS A 60 5.23 -2.41 1.69
N ALA A 61 3.95 -2.31 2.05
CA ALA A 61 3.29 -3.27 2.94
C ALA A 61 3.19 -4.67 2.31
N ILE A 62 2.94 -4.75 1.00
CA ILE A 62 2.94 -6.02 0.26
C ILE A 62 4.34 -6.62 0.21
N ALA A 63 5.38 -5.83 -0.09
CA ALA A 63 6.77 -6.31 -0.08
C ALA A 63 7.17 -6.80 1.31
N PHE A 64 6.82 -6.07 2.37
CA PHE A 64 7.09 -6.45 3.76
C PHE A 64 6.52 -7.83 4.10
N ASN A 65 5.33 -8.16 3.62
CA ASN A 65 4.63 -9.40 3.93
C ASN A 65 4.87 -10.54 2.92
N ALA A 66 5.53 -10.29 1.78
CA ALA A 66 5.59 -11.22 0.65
C ALA A 66 6.18 -12.59 1.02
N GLU A 67 7.26 -12.63 1.80
CA GLU A 67 7.90 -13.88 2.24
C GLU A 67 7.04 -14.66 3.22
N ALA A 68 6.29 -13.98 4.09
CA ALA A 68 5.42 -14.61 5.08
C ALA A 68 4.06 -15.03 4.51
N ALA A 69 3.70 -14.54 3.32
CA ALA A 69 2.45 -14.87 2.63
C ALA A 69 2.69 -15.19 1.14
N PRO A 70 3.50 -16.21 0.81
CA PRO A 70 3.97 -16.45 -0.56
C PRO A 70 2.85 -16.77 -1.55
N GLU A 71 1.78 -17.42 -1.11
CA GLU A 71 0.64 -17.71 -1.99
C GLU A 71 -0.11 -16.43 -2.38
N ALA A 72 -0.36 -15.54 -1.43
CA ALA A 72 -0.97 -14.23 -1.71
C ALA A 72 -0.06 -13.39 -2.61
N ALA A 73 1.25 -13.37 -2.35
CA ALA A 73 2.24 -12.68 -3.16
C ALA A 73 2.21 -13.15 -4.63
N ARG A 74 2.19 -14.46 -4.87
CA ARG A 74 2.09 -15.04 -6.23
C ARG A 74 0.77 -14.64 -6.93
N ARG A 75 -0.35 -14.66 -6.23
CA ARG A 75 -1.66 -14.25 -6.79
C ARG A 75 -1.67 -12.78 -7.21
N ILE A 76 -1.07 -11.91 -6.41
CA ILE A 76 -0.93 -10.49 -6.74
C ILE A 76 -0.04 -10.32 -7.98
N ALA A 77 1.15 -10.94 -8.01
CA ALA A 77 2.07 -10.87 -9.14
C ALA A 77 1.42 -11.35 -10.44
N ARG A 78 0.69 -12.47 -10.40
CA ARG A 78 -0.09 -12.99 -11.53
C ARG A 78 -1.15 -12.01 -12.00
N ALA A 79 -1.93 -11.43 -11.09
CA ALA A 79 -2.98 -10.47 -11.45
C ALA A 79 -2.42 -9.20 -12.10
N LEU A 80 -1.18 -8.83 -11.76
CA LEU A 80 -0.45 -7.71 -12.35
C LEU A 80 0.27 -8.07 -13.67
N GLY A 81 0.23 -9.35 -14.09
CA GLY A 81 0.89 -9.83 -15.30
C GLY A 81 2.41 -9.84 -15.22
N ASN A 82 2.97 -9.90 -14.01
CA ASN A 82 4.43 -9.86 -13.79
C ASN A 82 4.84 -10.85 -12.69
N GLU A 83 4.79 -12.14 -13.01
CA GLU A 83 5.12 -13.22 -12.06
C GLU A 83 6.62 -13.29 -11.71
N GLN A 84 7.48 -12.60 -12.45
CA GLN A 84 8.93 -12.59 -12.23
C GLN A 84 9.40 -11.45 -11.31
N SER A 85 8.56 -10.45 -11.09
CA SER A 85 8.84 -9.37 -10.16
C SER A 85 8.24 -9.62 -8.79
N SER A 86 8.83 -9.00 -7.74
CA SER A 86 8.14 -8.98 -6.46
C SER A 86 6.79 -8.26 -6.61
N PRO A 87 5.74 -8.70 -5.89
CA PRO A 87 4.41 -8.08 -6.00
C PRO A 87 4.41 -6.61 -5.55
N GLY A 88 5.26 -6.24 -4.57
CA GLY A 88 5.43 -4.86 -4.15
C GLY A 88 6.02 -3.99 -5.26
N ALA A 89 7.07 -4.48 -5.93
CA ALA A 89 7.66 -3.79 -7.07
C ALA A 89 6.67 -3.62 -8.23
N ALA A 90 5.89 -4.66 -8.55
CA ALA A 90 4.89 -4.61 -9.61
C ALA A 90 3.78 -3.60 -9.33
N LEU A 91 3.33 -3.49 -8.06
CA LEU A 91 2.36 -2.47 -7.62
C LEU A 91 2.94 -1.06 -7.70
N TYR A 92 4.18 -0.87 -7.28
CA TYR A 92 4.87 0.41 -7.40
C TYR A 92 4.98 0.86 -8.86
N ASP A 93 5.38 -0.04 -9.74
CA ASP A 93 5.50 0.23 -11.18
C ASP A 93 4.13 0.55 -11.81
N LEU A 94 3.05 -0.12 -11.35
CA LEU A 94 1.69 0.21 -11.74
C LEU A 94 1.31 1.61 -11.30
N ALA A 95 1.51 1.97 -10.03
CA ALA A 95 1.23 3.30 -9.51
C ALA A 95 1.98 4.37 -10.29
N LYS A 96 3.26 4.15 -10.57
CA LYS A 96 4.09 5.05 -11.39
C LYS A 96 3.52 5.23 -12.80
N ARG A 97 3.12 4.15 -13.48
CA ARG A 97 2.51 4.23 -14.83
C ARG A 97 1.18 4.99 -14.85
N LEU A 98 0.44 4.96 -13.75
CA LEU A 98 -0.84 5.65 -13.60
C LEU A 98 -0.69 7.12 -13.18
N GLY A 99 0.53 7.60 -12.93
CA GLY A 99 0.79 8.95 -12.44
C GLY A 99 0.31 9.16 -11.00
N ALA A 100 0.18 8.09 -10.22
CA ALA A 100 -0.20 8.17 -8.82
C ALA A 100 0.98 8.62 -7.95
N PRO A 101 0.75 9.19 -6.75
CA PRO A 101 1.81 9.58 -5.84
C PRO A 101 2.63 8.37 -5.40
N LEU A 102 3.94 8.57 -5.22
CA LEU A 102 4.89 7.51 -4.89
C LEU A 102 5.63 7.76 -3.56
N LYS A 103 5.45 8.95 -2.95
CA LYS A 103 6.19 9.37 -1.76
C LYS A 103 5.26 9.94 -0.69
N LEU A 104 5.46 9.55 0.56
CA LEU A 104 4.76 10.18 1.68
C LEU A 104 5.22 11.63 1.91
N SER A 105 6.46 11.97 1.56
CA SER A 105 6.96 13.35 1.60
C SER A 105 6.17 14.31 0.70
N GLU A 106 5.68 13.83 -0.43
CA GLU A 106 4.83 14.62 -1.34
C GLU A 106 3.40 14.83 -0.78
N LEU A 107 3.01 14.04 0.22
CA LEU A 107 1.70 14.11 0.86
C LEU A 107 1.68 14.95 2.15
N GLY A 108 2.85 15.48 2.56
CA GLY A 108 2.96 16.36 3.72
C GLY A 108 3.59 15.73 4.97
N LEU A 109 4.01 14.45 4.92
CA LEU A 109 4.79 13.86 5.99
C LEU A 109 6.20 14.50 6.01
N THR A 110 6.76 14.69 7.19
CA THR A 110 8.14 15.16 7.36
C THR A 110 9.03 14.03 7.85
N GLU A 111 10.35 14.15 7.62
CA GLU A 111 11.29 13.13 8.09
C GLU A 111 11.29 12.99 9.61
N THR A 112 11.08 14.07 10.31
CA THR A 112 10.98 14.11 11.79
C THR A 112 9.75 13.37 12.32
N ASP A 113 8.74 13.14 11.50
CA ASP A 113 7.52 12.41 11.88
C ASP A 113 7.69 10.89 11.86
N LEU A 114 8.70 10.36 11.16
CA LEU A 114 8.84 8.93 10.89
C LEU A 114 8.98 8.08 12.16
N ASP A 115 9.76 8.52 13.13
CA ASP A 115 9.90 7.81 14.41
C ASP A 115 8.60 7.82 15.19
N ARG A 116 7.93 8.96 15.29
CA ARG A 116 6.63 9.08 15.95
C ARG A 116 5.55 8.24 15.24
N ALA A 117 5.53 8.23 13.91
CA ALA A 117 4.60 7.40 13.14
C ALA A 117 4.83 5.91 13.40
N THR A 118 6.10 5.49 13.48
CA THR A 118 6.49 4.13 13.83
C THR A 118 5.97 3.74 15.22
N ASP A 119 6.22 4.57 16.21
CA ASP A 119 5.84 4.29 17.61
C ASP A 119 4.30 4.23 17.76
N ILE A 120 3.54 5.10 17.10
CA ILE A 120 2.08 5.06 17.11
C ILE A 120 1.57 3.78 16.41
N ALA A 121 2.15 3.38 15.28
CA ALA A 121 1.77 2.17 14.56
C ALA A 121 1.98 0.90 15.40
N LEU A 122 2.95 0.91 16.32
CA LEU A 122 3.27 -0.21 17.21
C LEU A 122 2.48 -0.19 18.55
N ALA A 123 1.88 0.92 18.92
CA ALA A 123 1.24 1.08 20.22
C ALA A 123 0.07 0.11 20.47
N ASN A 124 -0.62 -0.30 19.42
CA ASN A 124 -1.76 -1.23 19.49
C ASN A 124 -1.47 -2.46 18.64
N PRO A 125 -1.12 -3.60 19.26
CA PRO A 125 -0.85 -4.85 18.54
C PRO A 125 -2.01 -5.29 17.63
N TYR A 126 -1.68 -5.82 16.47
CA TYR A 126 -2.62 -6.37 15.51
C TYR A 126 -2.00 -7.58 14.81
N TRP A 127 -2.86 -8.44 14.26
CA TRP A 127 -2.38 -9.58 13.50
C TRP A 127 -1.74 -9.14 12.17
N ASN A 128 -0.63 -9.75 11.83
CA ASN A 128 0.02 -9.58 10.53
C ASN A 128 0.78 -10.88 10.19
N PRO A 129 0.89 -11.32 8.91
CA PRO A 129 1.61 -12.53 8.53
C PRO A 129 3.07 -12.53 8.97
N ARG A 130 3.78 -11.43 8.77
CA ARG A 130 5.14 -11.22 9.25
C ARG A 130 5.11 -10.53 10.62
N PRO A 131 5.98 -10.92 11.57
CA PRO A 131 6.13 -10.21 12.83
C PRO A 131 6.39 -8.71 12.62
N ILE A 132 5.76 -7.89 13.47
CA ILE A 132 5.86 -6.43 13.41
C ILE A 132 6.90 -5.98 14.41
N GLU A 133 8.05 -5.54 13.91
CA GLU A 133 9.16 -5.03 14.68
C GLU A 133 9.44 -3.57 14.34
N ARG A 134 9.91 -2.79 15.32
CA ARG A 134 10.12 -1.34 15.17
C ARG A 134 11.02 -1.01 13.99
N GLU A 135 12.13 -1.70 13.86
CA GLU A 135 13.10 -1.47 12.79
C GLU A 135 12.51 -1.72 11.41
N GLY A 136 11.74 -2.81 11.26
CA GLY A 136 11.08 -3.16 10.01
C GLY A 136 10.04 -2.12 9.59
N ILE A 137 9.22 -1.64 10.54
CA ILE A 137 8.22 -0.59 10.28
C ILE A 137 8.87 0.75 9.99
N ARG A 138 9.91 1.11 10.75
CA ARG A 138 10.65 2.35 10.53
C ARG A 138 11.29 2.39 9.13
N LYS A 139 11.90 1.26 8.72
CA LYS A 139 12.46 1.14 7.38
C LYS A 139 11.37 1.23 6.29
N LEU A 140 10.26 0.52 6.45
CA LEU A 140 9.13 0.59 5.51
C LEU A 140 8.64 2.04 5.34
N LEU A 141 8.48 2.77 6.44
CA LEU A 141 8.04 4.17 6.40
C LEU A 141 9.09 5.08 5.77
N GLN A 142 10.39 4.84 5.99
CA GLN A 142 11.47 5.57 5.33
C GLN A 142 11.43 5.35 3.81
N ASP A 143 11.37 4.09 3.38
CA ASP A 143 11.33 3.73 1.96
C ASP A 143 10.09 4.35 1.26
N ALA A 144 8.93 4.34 1.93
CA ALA A 144 7.71 4.99 1.45
C ALA A 144 7.81 6.52 1.45
N PHE A 145 8.50 7.11 2.41
CA PHE A 145 8.75 8.55 2.49
C PHE A 145 9.61 9.04 1.34
N GLU A 146 10.68 8.31 1.02
CA GLU A 146 11.61 8.63 -0.06
C GLU A 146 11.10 8.18 -1.44
N GLY A 147 10.11 7.28 -1.49
CA GLY A 147 9.61 6.69 -2.73
C GLY A 147 10.57 5.66 -3.33
N VAL A 148 11.25 4.91 -2.48
CA VAL A 148 12.13 3.82 -2.91
C VAL A 148 11.28 2.69 -3.49
N ARG A 149 11.61 2.22 -4.69
CA ARG A 149 10.92 1.07 -5.28
C ARG A 149 11.19 -0.17 -4.44
N PRO A 150 10.18 -0.84 -3.87
CA PRO A 150 10.40 -2.04 -3.06
C PRO A 150 10.92 -3.21 -3.90
N SER A 151 11.75 -4.04 -3.31
CA SER A 151 12.36 -5.22 -3.94
C SER A 151 11.49 -6.47 -3.72
#